data_0f7da15ca955eaa65b2168604952905d
#
_entry.id   0f7da15ca955eaa65b2168604952905d
#
_cell.length_a   1.000
_cell.length_b   1.000
_cell.length_c   1.000
_cell.angle_alpha   90.00
_cell.angle_beta   90.00
_cell.angle_gamma   90.00
#
_symmetry.space_group_name_H-M   'P 1'
#
loop_
_entity.id
_entity.type
_entity.pdbx_description
1 polymer ?
#
loop_
_entity_poly.entity_id
_entity_poly.type
_entity_poly.pdbx_seq_one_letter_code
_entity_poly.pdbx_strand_id
1 'polypeptide(L)'
;MTDQWTRRKFCGAIGALGAGATLGAVAQENKPLPFKLGVITDEISQDLDQALEFIASYSLSYCELRSIGGKNIMSMSQPELERAKQIIDKHHFHVSDIGSPIYKWNLPEMPALPSEKRDTFKASFTEQDAEEVLKKSFQIARLFGTEKVRIFSYWRVADPDKAYPHVVKRLRKAAELAEQNKIFLVLENEPSCNVATGKEMGRMLRDINSPWLRGNWDPANSVDLYEVPYPDGYNLVRGLFLHMHIKDLVRDPKTGKTHYVPVGKGVVDFPGQFRALIKDGYQGTMSLETHYRRPDGSRLESTRECLDGLLKILERI
;
A
#
# COMPACT_ATOMS: atom_id res chain seq x y z
N MET A 1 2.57 24.36 6.37
CA MET A 1 2.07 23.86 7.67
C MET A 1 1.82 22.38 7.49
N THR A 2 2.61 21.54 8.16
CA THR A 2 2.46 20.08 8.07
C THR A 2 1.20 19.70 8.84
N ASP A 3 0.16 19.27 8.13
CA ASP A 3 -1.08 18.76 8.73
C ASP A 3 -0.79 17.39 9.37
N GLN A 4 -0.25 17.43 10.57
CA GLN A 4 0.07 16.23 11.32
C GLN A 4 -1.18 15.76 12.05
N TRP A 5 -1.71 14.63 11.61
CA TRP A 5 -2.80 13.94 12.31
C TRP A 5 -2.37 13.59 13.73
N THR A 6 -3.18 13.96 14.73
CA THR A 6 -2.90 13.68 16.15
C THR A 6 -3.99 12.78 16.73
N ARG A 7 -3.61 11.92 17.70
CA ARG A 7 -4.55 11.05 18.43
C ARG A 7 -5.75 11.80 19.03
N ARG A 8 -5.59 13.08 19.32
CA ARG A 8 -6.65 13.92 19.92
C ARG A 8 -7.77 14.22 18.93
N LYS A 9 -7.50 14.39 17.63
CA LYS A 9 -8.54 14.55 16.60
C LYS A 9 -9.35 13.25 16.40
N PHE A 10 -8.68 12.11 16.55
CA PHE A 10 -9.30 10.80 16.46
C PHE A 10 -10.28 10.52 17.62
N CYS A 11 -9.89 10.78 18.87
CA CYS A 11 -10.76 10.60 20.04
C CYS A 11 -12.01 11.52 20.03
N GLY A 12 -11.91 12.68 19.40
CA GLY A 12 -13.04 13.62 19.28
C GLY A 12 -14.17 13.13 18.38
N ALA A 13 -13.87 12.26 17.41
CA ALA A 13 -14.88 11.74 16.47
C ALA A 13 -15.74 10.60 17.07
N ILE A 14 -15.26 9.93 18.13
CA ILE A 14 -15.96 8.81 18.80
C ILE A 14 -16.69 9.27 20.08
N GLY A 15 -16.43 10.46 20.60
CA GLY A 15 -16.82 10.93 21.94
C GLY A 15 -18.20 11.57 22.09
N ALA A 16 -19.15 11.39 21.19
CA ALA A 16 -20.47 12.03 21.25
C ALA A 16 -21.59 11.13 21.82
N LEU A 17 -21.33 10.29 22.82
CA LEU A 17 -22.39 9.64 23.63
C LEU A 17 -21.84 9.19 25.00
N GLY A 18 -22.16 9.93 26.06
CA GLY A 18 -22.00 9.45 27.42
C GLY A 18 -21.40 10.46 28.42
N ALA A 19 -22.28 11.20 29.10
CA ALA A 19 -21.93 12.05 30.24
C ALA A 19 -21.66 11.22 31.50
N GLY A 20 -20.59 11.57 32.21
CA GLY A 20 -20.47 11.38 33.68
C GLY A 20 -19.50 10.31 34.15
N ALA A 21 -18.26 10.71 34.45
CA ALA A 21 -17.48 10.35 35.64
C ALA A 21 -16.07 11.01 35.54
N THR A 22 -15.80 11.95 36.43
CA THR A 22 -14.47 12.56 36.58
C THR A 22 -13.56 11.57 37.33
N LEU A 23 -12.69 10.90 36.60
CA LEU A 23 -11.48 10.28 37.15
C LEU A 23 -10.29 10.94 36.46
N GLY A 24 -9.37 11.49 37.27
CA GLY A 24 -8.18 12.19 36.79
C GLY A 24 -7.32 11.32 35.88
N ALA A 25 -7.57 11.36 34.61
CA ALA A 25 -6.70 10.80 33.60
C ALA A 25 -5.50 11.74 33.47
N VAL A 26 -4.32 11.29 33.87
CA VAL A 26 -3.04 11.89 33.48
C VAL A 26 -3.09 12.01 31.96
N ALA A 27 -3.11 13.26 31.47
CA ALA A 27 -3.09 13.54 30.04
C ALA A 27 -1.76 13.05 29.49
N GLN A 28 -1.77 11.85 28.94
CA GLN A 28 -0.63 11.33 28.17
C GLN A 28 -0.49 12.25 26.96
N GLU A 29 0.60 12.99 26.88
CA GLU A 29 0.90 13.86 25.72
C GLU A 29 0.83 13.01 24.45
N ASN A 30 -0.23 13.23 23.66
CA ASN A 30 -0.45 12.53 22.41
C ASN A 30 0.55 13.04 21.37
N LYS A 31 1.72 12.40 21.29
CA LYS A 31 2.67 12.66 20.18
C LYS A 31 2.03 12.30 18.85
N PRO A 32 2.18 13.14 17.82
CA PRO A 32 1.71 12.81 16.49
C PRO A 32 2.39 11.54 15.98
N LEU A 33 1.66 10.70 15.25
CA LEU A 33 2.25 9.54 14.59
C LEU A 33 3.35 10.02 13.61
N PRO A 34 4.51 9.35 13.58
CA PRO A 34 5.63 9.77 12.73
C PRO A 34 5.42 9.44 11.25
N PHE A 35 4.35 8.73 10.88
CA PHE A 35 4.00 8.33 9.52
C PHE A 35 2.62 8.86 9.13
N LYS A 36 2.36 8.92 7.83
CA LYS A 36 1.14 9.44 7.22
C LYS A 36 0.23 8.28 6.83
N LEU A 37 -1.02 8.30 7.31
CA LEU A 37 -2.00 7.24 7.05
C LEU A 37 -2.99 7.68 5.97
N GLY A 38 -3.19 6.84 4.98
CA GLY A 38 -4.17 6.97 3.91
C GLY A 38 -4.93 5.68 3.64
N VAL A 39 -5.75 5.70 2.60
CA VAL A 39 -6.53 4.56 2.12
C VAL A 39 -6.46 4.52 0.60
N ILE A 40 -6.43 3.32 0.01
CA ILE A 40 -6.59 3.14 -1.44
C ILE A 40 -8.04 3.44 -1.80
N THR A 41 -8.26 4.44 -2.65
CA THR A 41 -9.59 5.03 -2.88
C THR A 41 -10.60 4.04 -3.45
N ASP A 42 -10.21 3.19 -4.38
CA ASP A 42 -11.11 2.23 -5.04
C ASP A 42 -11.47 1.00 -4.17
N GLU A 43 -10.84 0.86 -3.01
CA GLU A 43 -11.30 -0.06 -1.96
C GLU A 43 -12.57 0.43 -1.27
N ILE A 44 -12.84 1.73 -1.33
CA ILE A 44 -14.04 2.37 -0.77
C ILE A 44 -15.11 2.48 -1.85
N SER A 45 -14.79 3.20 -2.93
CA SER A 45 -15.70 3.49 -4.04
C SER A 45 -14.95 3.76 -5.33
N GLN A 46 -15.58 3.48 -6.47
CA GLN A 46 -15.10 3.93 -7.78
C GLN A 46 -15.43 5.41 -8.05
N ASP A 47 -16.31 6.02 -7.25
CA ASP A 47 -16.54 7.45 -7.20
C ASP A 47 -15.49 8.09 -6.27
N LEU A 48 -14.63 8.93 -6.84
CA LEU A 48 -13.51 9.53 -6.12
C LEU A 48 -13.99 10.54 -5.07
N ASP A 49 -15.01 11.36 -5.36
CA ASP A 49 -15.59 12.30 -4.37
C ASP A 49 -16.08 11.53 -3.14
N GLN A 50 -16.87 10.47 -3.33
CA GLN A 50 -17.37 9.62 -2.25
C GLN A 50 -16.24 8.97 -1.44
N ALA A 51 -15.19 8.48 -2.12
CA ALA A 51 -14.05 7.87 -1.45
C ALA A 51 -13.31 8.88 -0.56
N LEU A 52 -13.08 10.10 -1.05
CA LEU A 52 -12.39 11.15 -0.29
C LEU A 52 -13.25 11.68 0.87
N GLU A 53 -14.56 11.84 0.68
CA GLU A 53 -15.49 12.20 1.77
C GLU A 53 -15.45 11.17 2.89
N PHE A 54 -15.44 9.89 2.54
CA PHE A 54 -15.32 8.82 3.52
C PHE A 54 -13.98 8.91 4.28
N ILE A 55 -12.85 9.07 3.59
CA ILE A 55 -11.53 9.18 4.23
C ILE A 55 -11.47 10.43 5.13
N ALA A 56 -12.02 11.56 4.66
CA ALA A 56 -12.08 12.82 5.42
C ALA A 56 -12.91 12.68 6.71
N SER A 57 -13.96 11.84 6.71
CA SER A 57 -14.78 11.61 7.92
C SER A 57 -13.98 11.00 9.08
N TYR A 58 -12.82 10.38 8.79
CA TYR A 58 -11.85 9.90 9.77
C TYR A 58 -10.71 10.90 10.07
N SER A 59 -10.84 12.14 9.63
CA SER A 59 -9.80 13.18 9.77
C SER A 59 -8.46 12.79 9.13
N LEU A 60 -8.48 11.95 8.10
CA LEU A 60 -7.33 11.61 7.28
C LEU A 60 -7.29 12.50 6.04
N SER A 61 -6.09 12.80 5.55
CA SER A 61 -5.86 13.68 4.39
C SER A 61 -4.94 13.05 3.32
N TYR A 62 -4.63 11.77 3.46
CA TYR A 62 -3.85 11.03 2.47
C TYR A 62 -4.70 9.97 1.79
N CYS A 63 -4.46 9.77 0.50
CA CYS A 63 -5.08 8.69 -0.28
C CYS A 63 -4.07 8.10 -1.27
N GLU A 64 -4.30 6.86 -1.69
CA GLU A 64 -3.58 6.22 -2.77
C GLU A 64 -4.50 6.03 -3.96
N LEU A 65 -3.99 6.28 -5.16
CA LEU A 65 -4.75 6.21 -6.41
C LEU A 65 -4.36 4.97 -7.22
N ARG A 66 -5.28 4.02 -7.35
CA ARG A 66 -5.11 2.79 -8.16
C ARG A 66 -6.11 2.74 -9.32
N SER A 67 -7.38 2.92 -9.03
CA SER A 67 -8.45 2.91 -10.03
C SER A 67 -9.51 3.97 -9.70
N ILE A 68 -10.05 4.61 -10.73
CA ILE A 68 -11.10 5.64 -10.62
C ILE A 68 -12.13 5.39 -11.73
N GLY A 69 -13.40 5.36 -11.39
CA GLY A 69 -14.48 5.15 -12.37
C GLY A 69 -14.38 3.81 -13.10
N GLY A 70 -13.83 2.78 -12.45
CA GLY A 70 -13.64 1.44 -13.01
C GLY A 70 -12.44 1.31 -13.96
N LYS A 71 -11.62 2.36 -14.14
CA LYS A 71 -10.39 2.36 -14.94
C LYS A 71 -9.17 2.40 -14.04
N ASN A 72 -8.15 1.61 -14.38
CA ASN A 72 -6.83 1.78 -13.79
C ASN A 72 -6.27 3.17 -14.10
N ILE A 73 -5.63 3.82 -13.12
CA ILE A 73 -5.09 5.18 -13.29
C ILE A 73 -4.09 5.27 -14.45
N MET A 74 -3.35 4.20 -14.73
CA MET A 74 -2.40 4.13 -15.85
C MET A 74 -3.08 4.04 -17.21
N SER A 75 -4.38 3.70 -17.28
CA SER A 75 -5.17 3.60 -18.50
C SER A 75 -6.06 4.83 -18.73
N MET A 76 -6.04 5.79 -17.82
CA MET A 76 -6.82 7.03 -17.96
C MET A 76 -6.21 7.97 -19.00
N SER A 77 -7.10 8.70 -19.70
CA SER A 77 -6.72 9.79 -20.60
C SER A 77 -6.33 11.05 -19.81
N GLN A 78 -5.61 11.97 -20.44
CA GLN A 78 -5.20 13.22 -19.80
C GLN A 78 -6.40 14.03 -19.23
N PRO A 79 -7.54 14.21 -19.96
CA PRO A 79 -8.70 14.90 -19.39
C PRO A 79 -9.32 14.18 -18.18
N GLU A 80 -9.26 12.83 -18.11
CA GLU A 80 -9.74 12.07 -16.97
C GLU A 80 -8.83 12.28 -15.74
N LEU A 81 -7.51 12.27 -15.95
CA LEU A 81 -6.53 12.54 -14.90
C LEU A 81 -6.67 13.97 -14.34
N GLU A 82 -6.87 14.96 -15.21
CA GLU A 82 -7.07 16.35 -14.79
C GLU A 82 -8.35 16.53 -13.97
N ARG A 83 -9.45 15.89 -14.36
CA ARG A 83 -10.68 15.89 -13.54
C ARG A 83 -10.46 15.24 -12.18
N ALA A 84 -9.76 14.10 -12.14
CA ALA A 84 -9.42 13.46 -10.87
C ALA A 84 -8.55 14.36 -10.00
N LYS A 85 -7.59 15.07 -10.60
CA LYS A 85 -6.75 16.06 -9.88
C LYS A 85 -7.59 17.19 -9.28
N GLN A 86 -8.55 17.74 -10.04
CA GLN A 86 -9.46 18.77 -9.53
C GLN A 86 -10.27 18.30 -8.30
N ILE A 87 -10.71 17.04 -8.30
CA ILE A 87 -11.41 16.43 -7.16
C ILE A 87 -10.46 16.32 -5.95
N ILE A 88 -9.24 15.82 -6.14
CA ILE A 88 -8.22 15.75 -5.08
C ILE A 88 -7.95 17.12 -4.47
N ASP A 89 -7.80 18.16 -5.32
CA ASP A 89 -7.54 19.53 -4.87
C ASP A 89 -8.72 20.15 -4.12
N LYS A 90 -9.94 19.94 -4.61
CA LYS A 90 -11.20 20.36 -3.98
C LYS A 90 -11.31 19.84 -2.54
N HIS A 91 -10.91 18.59 -2.32
CA HIS A 91 -10.94 17.95 -1.00
C HIS A 91 -9.66 18.16 -0.18
N HIS A 92 -8.66 18.87 -0.72
CA HIS A 92 -7.37 19.14 -0.07
C HIS A 92 -6.60 17.87 0.35
N PHE A 93 -6.65 16.83 -0.47
CA PHE A 93 -5.96 15.58 -0.21
C PHE A 93 -4.54 15.57 -0.76
N HIS A 94 -3.69 14.79 -0.09
CA HIS A 94 -2.35 14.43 -0.56
C HIS A 94 -2.36 13.01 -1.12
N VAL A 95 -1.79 12.83 -2.30
CA VAL A 95 -1.63 11.49 -2.88
C VAL A 95 -0.35 10.86 -2.33
N SER A 96 -0.48 9.73 -1.65
CA SER A 96 0.64 9.03 -1.01
C SER A 96 1.48 8.25 -2.00
N ASP A 97 0.84 7.66 -3.02
CA ASP A 97 1.45 6.81 -4.03
C ASP A 97 0.52 6.66 -5.25
N ILE A 98 1.10 6.34 -6.41
CA ILE A 98 0.37 5.87 -7.59
C ILE A 98 0.41 4.35 -7.62
N GLY A 99 -0.71 3.71 -7.32
CA GLY A 99 -0.90 2.26 -7.30
C GLY A 99 -0.88 1.64 -8.69
N SER A 100 0.26 1.69 -9.39
CA SER A 100 0.40 1.20 -10.75
C SER A 100 0.48 -0.32 -10.84
N PRO A 101 0.13 -0.96 -12.00
CA PRO A 101 0.32 -2.38 -12.26
C PRO A 101 1.67 -2.68 -12.94
N ILE A 102 2.62 -1.76 -12.94
CA ILE A 102 3.89 -1.90 -13.65
C ILE A 102 4.62 -3.15 -13.19
N TYR A 103 5.05 -3.99 -14.15
CA TYR A 103 5.64 -5.30 -13.96
C TYR A 103 4.70 -6.36 -13.35
N LYS A 104 3.38 -6.16 -13.37
CA LYS A 104 2.39 -7.23 -13.16
C LYS A 104 2.05 -7.91 -14.50
N TRP A 105 3.06 -8.46 -15.18
CA TRP A 105 2.95 -9.21 -16.43
C TRP A 105 4.01 -10.32 -16.52
N ASN A 106 4.01 -11.07 -17.62
CA ASN A 106 4.95 -12.19 -17.79
C ASN A 106 6.38 -11.70 -17.95
N LEU A 107 7.30 -12.39 -17.30
CA LEU A 107 8.73 -12.27 -17.60
C LEU A 107 8.98 -12.91 -18.97
N PRO A 108 9.64 -12.22 -19.93
CA PRO A 108 9.82 -12.76 -21.28
C PRO A 108 10.56 -14.09 -21.35
N GLU A 109 11.52 -14.30 -20.46
CA GLU A 109 12.40 -15.46 -20.48
C GLU A 109 11.79 -16.73 -19.88
N MET A 110 10.73 -16.59 -19.09
CA MET A 110 10.22 -17.71 -18.31
C MET A 110 8.69 -17.68 -18.18
N PRO A 111 8.02 -18.83 -18.33
CA PRO A 111 6.58 -18.91 -18.13
C PRO A 111 6.20 -18.71 -16.66
N ALA A 112 5.15 -17.94 -16.44
CA ALA A 112 4.62 -17.72 -15.12
C ALA A 112 3.81 -18.94 -14.63
N LEU A 113 3.87 -19.23 -13.33
CA LEU A 113 3.00 -20.22 -12.68
C LEU A 113 1.54 -19.83 -12.84
N PRO A 114 0.62 -20.76 -13.06
CA PRO A 114 -0.81 -20.49 -12.94
C PRO A 114 -1.15 -19.94 -11.55
N SER A 115 -1.97 -18.93 -11.48
CA SER A 115 -2.43 -18.36 -10.21
C SER A 115 -3.81 -17.74 -10.35
N GLU A 116 -4.71 -18.06 -9.43
CA GLU A 116 -6.04 -17.43 -9.31
C GLU A 116 -5.94 -16.01 -8.71
N LYS A 117 -4.79 -15.66 -8.10
CA LYS A 117 -4.55 -14.35 -7.45
C LYS A 117 -4.01 -13.28 -8.39
N ARG A 118 -3.91 -13.55 -9.71
CA ARG A 118 -3.43 -12.55 -10.67
C ARG A 118 -4.48 -11.48 -10.89
N ASP A 119 -4.18 -10.28 -10.43
CA ASP A 119 -4.97 -9.09 -10.74
C ASP A 119 -4.09 -8.04 -11.41
N THR A 120 -4.43 -7.67 -12.64
CA THR A 120 -3.78 -6.59 -13.39
C THR A 120 -4.44 -5.24 -13.14
N PHE A 121 -5.42 -5.17 -12.26
CA PHE A 121 -6.23 -3.97 -12.01
C PHE A 121 -6.84 -3.42 -13.31
N LYS A 122 -7.31 -4.32 -14.18
CA LYS A 122 -7.88 -4.03 -15.53
C LYS A 122 -6.91 -3.32 -16.49
N ALA A 123 -5.61 -3.42 -16.26
CA ALA A 123 -4.59 -2.93 -17.18
C ALA A 123 -4.07 -4.07 -18.07
N SER A 124 -3.74 -3.77 -19.33
CA SER A 124 -3.30 -4.73 -20.34
C SER A 124 -1.91 -4.34 -20.88
N PHE A 125 -0.94 -4.15 -19.98
CA PHE A 125 0.43 -3.82 -20.35
C PHE A 125 1.31 -5.07 -20.43
N THR A 126 2.36 -4.97 -21.24
CA THR A 126 3.34 -6.02 -21.49
C THR A 126 4.77 -5.48 -21.33
N GLU A 127 5.78 -6.34 -21.48
CA GLU A 127 7.18 -5.92 -21.43
C GLU A 127 7.55 -4.89 -22.52
N GLN A 128 6.88 -4.95 -23.68
CA GLN A 128 7.11 -3.98 -24.76
C GLN A 128 6.71 -2.57 -24.36
N ASP A 129 5.72 -2.44 -23.47
CA ASP A 129 5.18 -1.16 -23.00
C ASP A 129 5.99 -0.60 -21.81
N ALA A 130 6.89 -1.37 -21.23
CA ALA A 130 7.49 -1.11 -19.91
C ALA A 130 8.09 0.29 -19.75
N GLU A 131 8.88 0.75 -20.72
CA GLU A 131 9.53 2.06 -20.64
C GLU A 131 8.53 3.21 -20.81
N GLU A 132 7.56 3.06 -21.73
CA GLU A 132 6.52 4.06 -21.95
C GLU A 132 5.60 4.20 -20.74
N VAL A 133 5.18 3.06 -20.17
CA VAL A 133 4.32 3.02 -18.97
C VAL A 133 5.05 3.60 -17.76
N LEU A 134 6.35 3.33 -17.60
CA LEU A 134 7.16 3.97 -16.55
C LEU A 134 7.18 5.49 -16.73
N LYS A 135 7.48 6.00 -17.92
CA LYS A 135 7.51 7.44 -18.20
C LYS A 135 6.13 8.08 -17.93
N LYS A 136 5.05 7.43 -18.37
CA LYS A 136 3.67 7.86 -18.08
C LYS A 136 3.39 7.91 -16.59
N SER A 137 3.84 6.90 -15.82
CA SER A 137 3.64 6.87 -14.38
C SER A 137 4.31 8.05 -13.66
N PHE A 138 5.50 8.46 -14.10
CA PHE A 138 6.19 9.64 -13.57
C PHE A 138 5.45 10.95 -13.87
N GLN A 139 4.83 11.06 -15.04
CA GLN A 139 3.99 12.21 -15.38
C GLN A 139 2.74 12.26 -14.49
N ILE A 140 2.09 11.11 -14.28
CA ILE A 140 0.93 11.00 -13.38
C ILE A 140 1.33 11.34 -11.94
N ALA A 141 2.45 10.83 -11.45
CA ALA A 141 2.93 11.13 -10.11
C ALA A 141 3.14 12.65 -9.91
N ARG A 142 3.78 13.33 -10.88
CA ARG A 142 3.94 14.78 -10.85
C ARG A 142 2.62 15.53 -10.87
N LEU A 143 1.66 15.10 -11.71
CA LEU A 143 0.33 15.71 -11.79
C LEU A 143 -0.37 15.70 -10.43
N PHE A 144 -0.29 14.56 -9.71
CA PHE A 144 -0.91 14.42 -8.40
C PHE A 144 -0.05 14.87 -7.22
N GLY A 145 1.18 15.35 -7.49
CA GLY A 145 2.08 15.88 -6.45
C GLY A 145 2.64 14.80 -5.51
N THR A 146 2.74 13.55 -5.98
CA THR A 146 3.42 12.47 -5.25
C THR A 146 4.77 12.15 -5.88
N GLU A 147 5.69 11.67 -5.05
CA GLU A 147 7.03 11.25 -5.47
C GLU A 147 7.16 9.73 -5.58
N LYS A 148 6.06 8.98 -5.43
CA LYS A 148 6.10 7.52 -5.39
C LYS A 148 5.20 6.89 -6.44
N VAL A 149 5.70 5.81 -7.04
CA VAL A 149 4.98 4.94 -7.97
C VAL A 149 5.23 3.50 -7.57
N ARG A 150 4.16 2.76 -7.25
CA ARG A 150 4.24 1.33 -6.99
C ARG A 150 4.59 0.55 -8.25
N ILE A 151 5.45 -0.46 -8.09
CA ILE A 151 5.78 -1.44 -9.11
C ILE A 151 5.82 -2.85 -8.52
N PHE A 152 5.90 -3.86 -9.40
CA PHE A 152 6.00 -5.27 -9.04
C PHE A 152 7.26 -5.92 -9.64
N SER A 153 7.31 -7.27 -9.65
CA SER A 153 8.50 -8.05 -10.01
C SER A 153 8.19 -9.17 -10.99
N TYR A 154 7.25 -8.93 -11.91
CA TYR A 154 6.75 -9.93 -12.87
C TYR A 154 5.99 -11.08 -12.21
N TRP A 155 5.09 -11.72 -12.94
CA TRP A 155 4.38 -12.90 -12.43
C TRP A 155 5.35 -13.98 -11.99
N ARG A 156 5.04 -14.59 -10.85
CA ARG A 156 5.87 -15.62 -10.24
C ARG A 156 6.05 -16.79 -11.18
N VAL A 157 7.29 -17.24 -11.33
CA VAL A 157 7.69 -18.41 -12.10
C VAL A 157 7.94 -19.60 -11.17
N ALA A 158 8.10 -20.81 -11.73
CA ALA A 158 8.34 -22.02 -10.94
C ALA A 158 9.65 -21.98 -10.12
N ASP A 159 10.66 -21.31 -10.64
CA ASP A 159 11.96 -21.16 -10.00
C ASP A 159 12.34 -19.66 -9.96
N PRO A 160 11.94 -18.93 -8.89
CA PRO A 160 12.23 -17.51 -8.76
C PRO A 160 13.74 -17.18 -8.71
N ASP A 161 14.59 -18.10 -8.25
CA ASP A 161 16.04 -17.86 -8.25
C ASP A 161 16.64 -17.84 -9.67
N LYS A 162 16.09 -18.64 -10.59
CA LYS A 162 16.46 -18.54 -12.02
C LYS A 162 15.94 -17.25 -12.67
N ALA A 163 14.77 -16.76 -12.27
CA ALA A 163 14.24 -15.49 -12.75
C ALA A 163 15.01 -14.27 -12.20
N TYR A 164 15.60 -14.42 -11.03
CA TYR A 164 16.19 -13.34 -10.24
C TYR A 164 17.13 -12.42 -11.04
N PRO A 165 18.16 -12.91 -11.79
CA PRO A 165 19.06 -12.04 -12.55
C PRO A 165 18.33 -11.24 -13.64
N HIS A 166 17.27 -11.80 -14.24
CA HIS A 166 16.46 -11.10 -15.24
C HIS A 166 15.65 -9.99 -14.63
N VAL A 167 15.01 -10.23 -13.46
CA VAL A 167 14.25 -9.25 -12.70
C VAL A 167 15.17 -8.13 -12.19
N VAL A 168 16.31 -8.46 -11.59
CA VAL A 168 17.32 -7.48 -11.13
C VAL A 168 17.75 -6.55 -12.26
N LYS A 169 18.07 -7.10 -13.45
CA LYS A 169 18.47 -6.30 -14.61
C LYS A 169 17.43 -5.25 -14.99
N ARG A 170 16.14 -5.64 -15.00
CA ARG A 170 15.03 -4.76 -15.39
C ARG A 170 14.72 -3.71 -14.32
N LEU A 171 14.67 -4.13 -13.07
CA LEU A 171 14.39 -3.20 -11.97
C LEU A 171 15.54 -2.20 -11.78
N ARG A 172 16.80 -2.59 -12.07
CA ARG A 172 17.94 -1.65 -12.09
C ARG A 172 17.76 -0.59 -13.17
N LYS A 173 17.43 -1.00 -14.41
CA LYS A 173 17.11 -0.04 -15.49
C LYS A 173 15.93 0.88 -15.13
N ALA A 174 14.90 0.35 -14.49
CA ALA A 174 13.78 1.15 -14.02
C ALA A 174 14.20 2.16 -12.95
N ALA A 175 15.09 1.76 -12.02
CA ALA A 175 15.62 2.64 -10.98
C ALA A 175 16.47 3.78 -11.56
N GLU A 176 17.24 3.52 -12.62
CA GLU A 176 17.98 4.56 -13.35
C GLU A 176 17.05 5.59 -14.01
N LEU A 177 15.95 5.13 -14.61
CA LEU A 177 14.92 6.03 -15.15
C LEU A 177 14.22 6.82 -14.05
N ALA A 178 13.95 6.21 -12.91
CA ALA A 178 13.36 6.84 -11.74
C ALA A 178 14.26 7.96 -11.18
N GLU A 179 15.58 7.71 -11.10
CA GLU A 179 16.58 8.70 -10.71
C GLU A 179 16.58 9.94 -11.61
N GLN A 180 16.58 9.73 -12.92
CA GLN A 180 16.52 10.80 -13.93
C GLN A 180 15.25 11.65 -13.78
N ASN A 181 14.16 11.02 -13.35
CA ASN A 181 12.86 11.65 -13.19
C ASN A 181 12.59 12.18 -11.77
N LYS A 182 13.46 11.89 -10.80
CA LYS A 182 13.29 12.26 -9.36
C LYS A 182 11.99 11.71 -8.76
N ILE A 183 11.61 10.49 -9.15
CA ILE A 183 10.43 9.76 -8.64
C ILE A 183 10.92 8.42 -8.06
N PHE A 184 10.49 8.09 -6.87
CA PHE A 184 10.77 6.79 -6.25
C PHE A 184 9.88 5.71 -6.85
N LEU A 185 10.48 4.59 -7.23
CA LEU A 185 9.73 3.35 -7.44
C LEU A 185 9.65 2.60 -6.11
N VAL A 186 8.43 2.19 -5.74
CA VAL A 186 8.20 1.39 -4.53
C VAL A 186 7.75 -0.01 -4.93
N LEU A 187 8.67 -0.97 -4.75
CA LEU A 187 8.47 -2.38 -5.08
C LEU A 187 7.60 -3.05 -4.03
N GLU A 188 6.44 -3.55 -4.42
CA GLU A 188 5.57 -4.31 -3.54
C GLU A 188 5.94 -5.81 -3.53
N ASN A 189 6.01 -6.41 -2.34
CA ASN A 189 6.02 -7.87 -2.22
C ASN A 189 4.60 -8.40 -2.44
N GLU A 190 4.43 -9.17 -3.48
CA GLU A 190 3.12 -9.68 -3.93
C GLU A 190 3.21 -11.19 -4.19
N PRO A 191 2.34 -12.02 -3.58
CA PRO A 191 2.41 -13.48 -3.70
C PRO A 191 2.38 -14.02 -5.13
N SER A 192 1.69 -13.33 -6.03
CA SER A 192 1.62 -13.70 -7.45
C SER A 192 2.84 -13.25 -8.26
N CYS A 193 3.80 -12.54 -7.65
CA CYS A 193 5.01 -12.03 -8.29
C CYS A 193 6.29 -12.70 -7.78
N ASN A 194 7.43 -12.47 -8.46
CA ASN A 194 8.70 -13.10 -8.08
C ASN A 194 9.30 -12.57 -6.76
N VAL A 195 8.92 -11.37 -6.35
CA VAL A 195 9.20 -10.84 -5.01
C VAL A 195 7.90 -10.87 -4.22
N ALA A 196 7.78 -11.78 -3.25
CA ALA A 196 6.55 -12.02 -2.51
C ALA A 196 6.72 -11.95 -0.99
N THR A 197 7.96 -12.01 -0.50
CA THR A 197 8.28 -12.02 0.94
C THR A 197 9.23 -10.89 1.31
N GLY A 198 9.35 -10.60 2.60
CA GLY A 198 10.35 -9.68 3.14
C GLY A 198 11.77 -10.14 2.80
N LYS A 199 12.01 -11.46 2.82
CA LYS A 199 13.31 -12.04 2.42
C LYS A 199 13.65 -11.73 0.96
N GLU A 200 12.73 -11.98 0.04
CA GLU A 200 12.91 -11.73 -1.39
C GLU A 200 13.04 -10.23 -1.67
N MET A 201 12.19 -9.39 -1.06
CA MET A 201 12.25 -7.93 -1.20
C MET A 201 13.57 -7.37 -0.66
N GLY A 202 13.95 -7.76 0.55
CA GLY A 202 15.18 -7.28 1.17
C GLY A 202 16.42 -7.66 0.37
N ARG A 203 16.49 -8.88 -0.20
CA ARG A 203 17.56 -9.31 -1.14
C ARG A 203 17.56 -8.42 -2.38
N MET A 204 16.41 -8.26 -3.04
CA MET A 204 16.28 -7.50 -4.29
C MET A 204 16.73 -6.03 -4.11
N LEU A 205 16.25 -5.37 -3.07
CA LEU A 205 16.56 -3.96 -2.82
C LEU A 205 18.03 -3.74 -2.47
N ARG A 206 18.66 -4.65 -1.70
CA ARG A 206 20.09 -4.56 -1.39
C ARG A 206 20.98 -4.84 -2.61
N ASP A 207 20.64 -5.81 -3.44
CA ASP A 207 21.44 -6.18 -4.60
C ASP A 207 21.37 -5.11 -5.71
N ILE A 208 20.22 -4.43 -5.86
CA ILE A 208 20.10 -3.29 -6.78
C ILE A 208 20.78 -2.06 -6.21
N ASN A 209 20.66 -1.83 -4.90
CA ASN A 209 21.29 -0.77 -4.13
C ASN A 209 21.08 0.64 -4.73
N SER A 210 19.85 0.95 -5.15
CA SER A 210 19.48 2.28 -5.65
C SER A 210 18.66 3.03 -4.62
N PRO A 211 18.94 4.32 -4.37
CA PRO A 211 18.08 5.14 -3.52
C PRO A 211 16.70 5.38 -4.14
N TRP A 212 16.55 5.21 -5.46
CA TRP A 212 15.32 5.45 -6.22
C TRP A 212 14.43 4.22 -6.38
N LEU A 213 14.88 3.05 -5.91
CA LEU A 213 14.09 1.84 -5.78
C LEU A 213 14.01 1.44 -4.31
N ARG A 214 12.83 1.58 -3.73
CA ARG A 214 12.55 1.29 -2.33
C ARG A 214 11.40 0.27 -2.25
N GLY A 215 11.07 -0.18 -1.04
CA GLY A 215 9.94 -1.09 -0.85
C GLY A 215 8.60 -0.36 -0.68
N ASN A 216 7.55 -1.02 -1.12
CA ASN A 216 6.20 -0.93 -0.58
C ASN A 216 5.98 -2.22 0.23
N TRP A 217 6.18 -2.15 1.54
CA TRP A 217 6.09 -3.32 2.41
C TRP A 217 4.64 -3.70 2.68
N ASP A 218 4.25 -4.89 2.26
CA ASP A 218 2.96 -5.48 2.59
C ASP A 218 3.17 -6.75 3.45
N PRO A 219 3.00 -6.65 4.77
CA PRO A 219 3.20 -7.77 5.67
C PRO A 219 2.21 -8.92 5.45
N ALA A 220 0.97 -8.62 5.04
CA ALA A 220 -0.04 -9.65 4.81
C ALA A 220 0.30 -10.52 3.59
N ASN A 221 0.91 -9.94 2.56
CA ASN A 221 1.33 -10.69 1.37
C ASN A 221 2.39 -11.76 1.70
N SER A 222 3.27 -11.53 2.67
CA SER A 222 4.29 -12.51 3.09
C SER A 222 3.68 -13.78 3.68
N VAL A 223 2.52 -13.66 4.33
CA VAL A 223 1.83 -14.79 4.97
C VAL A 223 1.47 -15.86 3.97
N ASP A 224 1.13 -15.50 2.73
CA ASP A 224 0.77 -16.48 1.69
C ASP A 224 1.90 -17.47 1.38
N LEU A 225 3.17 -17.05 1.56
CA LEU A 225 4.35 -17.90 1.39
C LEU A 225 4.96 -18.36 2.73
N TYR A 226 4.14 -18.38 3.79
CA TYR A 226 4.52 -18.88 5.11
C TYR A 226 5.65 -18.11 5.81
N GLU A 227 5.96 -16.88 5.37
CA GLU A 227 6.85 -16.00 6.13
C GLU A 227 6.08 -15.40 7.31
N VAL A 228 6.73 -15.29 8.47
CA VAL A 228 6.24 -14.50 9.60
C VAL A 228 6.53 -13.03 9.32
N PRO A 229 5.51 -12.18 9.07
CA PRO A 229 5.76 -10.81 8.61
C PRO A 229 6.53 -9.96 9.62
N TYR A 230 6.19 -10.13 10.91
CA TYR A 230 6.86 -9.48 12.02
C TYR A 230 7.12 -10.51 13.15
N PRO A 231 8.36 -10.58 13.69
CA PRO A 231 9.49 -9.69 13.37
C PRO A 231 10.33 -10.08 12.15
N ASP A 232 10.17 -11.29 11.60
CA ASP A 232 11.14 -11.90 10.69
C ASP A 232 11.22 -11.14 9.35
N GLY A 233 10.11 -11.03 8.61
CA GLY A 233 10.06 -10.32 7.33
C GLY A 233 10.44 -8.84 7.49
N TYR A 234 9.87 -8.17 8.52
CA TYR A 234 10.18 -6.77 8.80
C TYR A 234 11.68 -6.51 9.00
N ASN A 235 12.37 -7.34 9.78
CA ASN A 235 13.80 -7.19 10.02
C ASN A 235 14.64 -7.25 8.73
N LEU A 236 14.14 -7.96 7.71
CA LEU A 236 14.82 -8.09 6.41
C LEU A 236 14.59 -6.88 5.49
N VAL A 237 13.53 -6.11 5.70
CA VAL A 237 13.18 -4.92 4.90
C VAL A 237 13.33 -3.61 5.66
N ARG A 238 13.68 -3.68 6.93
CA ARG A 238 13.85 -2.52 7.81
C ARG A 238 14.77 -1.47 7.18
N GLY A 239 14.27 -0.22 7.10
CA GLY A 239 14.99 0.90 6.50
C GLY A 239 15.06 0.88 4.96
N LEU A 240 14.45 -0.12 4.28
CA LEU A 240 14.49 -0.25 2.84
C LEU A 240 13.19 0.17 2.14
N PHE A 241 12.11 0.50 2.84
CA PHE A 241 10.83 0.87 2.24
C PHE A 241 10.41 2.30 2.58
N LEU A 242 9.62 2.92 1.70
CA LEU A 242 9.08 4.27 1.82
C LEU A 242 7.55 4.28 1.88
N HIS A 243 6.92 3.16 1.57
CA HIS A 243 5.48 2.96 1.63
C HIS A 243 5.15 1.61 2.26
N MET A 244 3.97 1.49 2.83
CA MET A 244 3.50 0.26 3.44
C MET A 244 2.01 0.08 3.16
N HIS A 245 1.59 -1.11 2.77
CA HIS A 245 0.19 -1.49 2.74
C HIS A 245 -0.23 -2.15 4.05
N ILE A 246 -1.47 -1.92 4.42
CA ILE A 246 -2.09 -2.48 5.62
C ILE A 246 -3.33 -3.24 5.20
N LYS A 247 -3.30 -4.55 5.37
CA LYS A 247 -4.44 -5.46 5.27
C LYS A 247 -4.21 -6.64 6.18
N ASP A 248 -5.25 -7.34 6.56
CA ASP A 248 -5.12 -8.46 7.47
C ASP A 248 -5.82 -9.71 6.91
N LEU A 249 -5.34 -10.86 7.29
CA LEU A 249 -5.84 -12.13 6.81
C LEU A 249 -5.65 -13.23 7.86
N VAL A 250 -6.38 -14.32 7.67
CA VAL A 250 -6.19 -15.57 8.41
C VAL A 250 -5.91 -16.69 7.44
N ARG A 251 -5.23 -17.73 7.92
CA ARG A 251 -5.00 -18.97 7.18
C ARG A 251 -5.88 -20.06 7.73
N ASP A 252 -6.66 -20.67 6.87
CA ASP A 252 -7.43 -21.88 7.21
C ASP A 252 -6.46 -23.03 7.50
N PRO A 253 -6.45 -23.59 8.72
CA PRO A 253 -5.51 -24.63 9.09
C PRO A 253 -5.75 -25.97 8.37
N LYS A 254 -6.95 -26.19 7.81
CA LYS A 254 -7.31 -27.42 7.11
C LYS A 254 -6.90 -27.39 5.62
N THR A 255 -7.10 -26.23 4.98
CA THR A 255 -6.88 -26.07 3.53
C THR A 255 -5.58 -25.34 3.19
N GLY A 256 -4.98 -24.65 4.15
CA GLY A 256 -3.83 -23.77 3.95
C GLY A 256 -4.16 -22.48 3.18
N LYS A 257 -5.41 -22.32 2.71
CA LYS A 257 -5.83 -21.10 2.00
C LYS A 257 -5.96 -19.92 2.94
N THR A 258 -5.60 -18.74 2.45
CA THR A 258 -5.78 -17.48 3.17
C THR A 258 -7.07 -16.80 2.75
N HIS A 259 -7.67 -16.05 3.66
CA HIS A 259 -8.79 -15.14 3.39
C HIS A 259 -8.66 -13.86 4.23
N TYR A 260 -9.07 -12.74 3.65
CA TYR A 260 -8.95 -11.43 4.28
C TYR A 260 -10.01 -11.24 5.37
N VAL A 261 -9.60 -10.55 6.44
CA VAL A 261 -10.44 -10.19 7.59
C VAL A 261 -10.22 -8.72 7.94
N PRO A 262 -11.10 -8.10 8.75
CA PRO A 262 -10.85 -6.75 9.26
C PRO A 262 -9.50 -6.66 9.98
N VAL A 263 -8.82 -5.53 9.84
CA VAL A 263 -7.50 -5.29 10.47
C VAL A 263 -7.58 -5.49 11.99
N GLY A 264 -6.63 -6.25 12.51
CA GLY A 264 -6.55 -6.67 13.92
C GLY A 264 -7.38 -7.91 14.25
N LYS A 265 -7.97 -8.57 13.26
CA LYS A 265 -8.65 -9.86 13.38
C LYS A 265 -7.89 -11.02 12.72
N GLY A 266 -6.79 -10.70 12.06
CA GLY A 266 -5.94 -11.67 11.37
C GLY A 266 -4.69 -12.06 12.14
N VAL A 267 -3.70 -12.52 11.39
CA VAL A 267 -2.44 -13.07 11.94
C VAL A 267 -1.28 -12.09 11.90
N VAL A 268 -1.44 -10.91 11.30
CA VAL A 268 -0.36 -9.91 11.23
C VAL A 268 -0.23 -9.17 12.57
N ASP A 269 0.94 -9.24 13.20
CA ASP A 269 1.23 -8.48 14.44
C ASP A 269 1.46 -6.99 14.12
N PHE A 270 0.40 -6.27 13.76
CA PHE A 270 0.45 -4.82 13.56
C PHE A 270 0.89 -4.05 14.80
N PRO A 271 0.43 -4.39 16.04
CA PRO A 271 0.93 -3.72 17.25
C PRO A 271 2.45 -3.79 17.39
N GLY A 272 3.04 -4.96 17.20
CA GLY A 272 4.48 -5.15 17.23
C GLY A 272 5.20 -4.35 16.15
N GLN A 273 4.71 -4.47 14.91
CA GLN A 273 5.31 -3.79 13.77
C GLN A 273 5.21 -2.26 13.84
N PHE A 274 4.08 -1.69 14.27
CA PHE A 274 3.97 -0.24 14.43
C PHE A 274 4.87 0.30 15.53
N ARG A 275 5.00 -0.39 16.66
CA ARG A 275 6.01 -0.03 17.69
C ARG A 275 7.42 -0.04 17.13
N ALA A 276 7.76 -1.05 16.31
CA ALA A 276 9.07 -1.11 15.66
C ALA A 276 9.28 0.04 14.69
N LEU A 277 8.29 0.37 13.85
CA LEU A 277 8.34 1.51 12.92
C LEU A 277 8.56 2.84 13.65
N ILE A 278 7.87 3.07 14.77
CA ILE A 278 8.05 4.26 15.60
C ILE A 278 9.46 4.31 16.17
N LYS A 279 9.93 3.19 16.74
CA LYS A 279 11.29 3.07 17.29
C LYS A 279 12.37 3.32 16.22
N ASP A 280 12.13 2.86 15.00
CA ASP A 280 13.06 2.98 13.89
C ASP A 280 12.97 4.35 13.17
N GLY A 281 12.08 5.23 13.61
CA GLY A 281 11.92 6.58 13.06
C GLY A 281 11.30 6.59 11.65
N TYR A 282 10.46 5.63 11.30
CA TYR A 282 9.78 5.60 10.00
C TYR A 282 8.84 6.81 9.85
N GLN A 283 9.05 7.58 8.79
CA GLN A 283 8.27 8.79 8.47
C GLN A 283 7.53 8.68 7.12
N GLY A 284 7.51 7.49 6.55
CA GLY A 284 6.87 7.24 5.27
C GLY A 284 5.34 7.29 5.33
N THR A 285 4.73 6.88 4.24
CA THR A 285 3.27 6.78 4.11
C THR A 285 2.81 5.33 4.30
N MET A 286 1.57 5.16 4.76
CA MET A 286 0.89 3.88 4.82
C MET A 286 -0.48 4.01 4.17
N SER A 287 -0.91 2.99 3.44
CA SER A 287 -2.26 2.91 2.87
C SER A 287 -2.99 1.67 3.37
N LEU A 288 -4.20 1.87 3.90
CA LEU A 288 -5.11 0.75 4.11
C LEU A 288 -5.54 0.21 2.74
N GLU A 289 -5.28 -1.08 2.50
CA GLU A 289 -5.71 -1.83 1.33
C GLU A 289 -6.77 -2.86 1.74
N THR A 290 -8.05 -2.50 1.66
CA THR A 290 -9.16 -3.32 2.15
C THR A 290 -9.48 -4.45 1.20
N HIS A 291 -8.79 -5.57 1.26
CA HIS A 291 -9.17 -6.77 0.51
C HIS A 291 -10.32 -7.54 1.16
N TYR A 292 -10.58 -7.30 2.45
CA TYR A 292 -11.74 -7.85 3.14
C TYR A 292 -13.06 -7.44 2.45
N ARG A 293 -14.00 -8.37 2.37
CA ARG A 293 -15.35 -8.11 1.87
C ARG A 293 -16.38 -8.69 2.83
N ARG A 294 -17.28 -7.84 3.25
CA ARG A 294 -18.45 -8.23 4.03
C ARG A 294 -19.35 -9.16 3.23
N PRO A 295 -20.17 -9.99 3.89
CA PRO A 295 -21.16 -10.84 3.21
C PRO A 295 -22.16 -10.06 2.32
N ASP A 296 -22.46 -8.80 2.66
CA ASP A 296 -23.33 -7.93 1.88
C ASP A 296 -22.62 -7.28 0.66
N GLY A 297 -21.32 -7.52 0.50
CA GLY A 297 -20.50 -7.02 -0.60
C GLY A 297 -20.15 -5.53 -0.53
N SER A 298 -20.56 -4.80 0.51
CA SER A 298 -20.30 -3.37 0.67
C SER A 298 -18.78 -3.10 0.81
N ARG A 299 -18.18 -2.41 -0.15
CA ARG A 299 -16.78 -1.97 -0.11
C ARG A 299 -16.56 -0.92 0.97
N LEU A 300 -17.43 0.09 1.02
CA LEU A 300 -17.35 1.18 1.97
C LEU A 300 -17.41 0.66 3.42
N GLU A 301 -18.37 -0.20 3.74
CA GLU A 301 -18.50 -0.76 5.08
C GLU A 301 -17.40 -1.75 5.42
N SER A 302 -16.88 -2.50 4.42
CA SER A 302 -15.69 -3.34 4.60
C SER A 302 -14.47 -2.50 4.97
N THR A 303 -14.27 -1.36 4.29
CA THR A 303 -13.18 -0.43 4.59
C THR A 303 -13.39 0.24 5.95
N ARG A 304 -14.62 0.55 6.33
CA ARG A 304 -14.95 1.06 7.66
C ARG A 304 -14.50 0.10 8.76
N GLU A 305 -14.85 -1.18 8.66
CA GLU A 305 -14.45 -2.18 9.66
C GLU A 305 -12.92 -2.33 9.75
N CYS A 306 -12.23 -2.30 8.62
CA CYS A 306 -10.76 -2.38 8.58
C CYS A 306 -10.12 -1.13 9.19
N LEU A 307 -10.62 0.06 8.85
CA LEU A 307 -10.09 1.33 9.35
C LEU A 307 -10.33 1.49 10.85
N ASP A 308 -11.52 1.13 11.33
CA ASP A 308 -11.84 1.11 12.77
C ASP A 308 -10.91 0.16 13.55
N GLY A 309 -10.63 -1.01 12.97
CA GLY A 309 -9.69 -1.96 13.56
C GLY A 309 -8.27 -1.42 13.63
N LEU A 310 -7.79 -0.81 12.54
CA LEU A 310 -6.49 -0.17 12.46
C LEU A 310 -6.33 0.96 13.46
N LEU A 311 -7.30 1.85 13.53
CA LEU A 311 -7.26 3.00 14.44
C LEU A 311 -7.27 2.58 15.91
N LYS A 312 -8.04 1.55 16.27
CA LYS A 312 -8.01 0.95 17.63
C LYS A 312 -6.63 0.38 18.00
N ILE A 313 -5.88 -0.15 17.03
CA ILE A 313 -4.49 -0.61 17.26
C ILE A 313 -3.60 0.60 17.51
N LEU A 314 -3.70 1.63 16.67
CA LEU A 314 -2.88 2.84 16.77
C LEU A 314 -3.12 3.64 18.07
N GLU A 315 -4.32 3.58 18.64
CA GLU A 315 -4.63 4.18 19.95
C GLU A 315 -3.86 3.53 21.12
N ARG A 316 -3.42 2.29 20.96
CA ARG A 316 -2.82 1.47 22.04
C ARG A 316 -1.31 1.38 21.97
N ILE A 317 -0.69 1.99 20.98
CA ILE A 317 0.76 2.02 20.80
C ILE A 317 1.34 3.40 21.08
#